data_8c99a824479b16fe416c5c27fdca98eb
#
_entry.id   8c99a824479b16fe416c5c27fdca98eb
#
_cell.length_a   1.000
_cell.length_b   1.000
_cell.length_c   1.000
_cell.angle_alpha   90.00
_cell.angle_beta   90.00
_cell.angle_gamma   90.00
#
_symmetry.space_group_name_H-M   'P 1'
#
loop_
_entity.id
_entity.type
_entity.pdbx_description
1 polymer ?
#
loop_
_entity_poly.entity_id
_entity_poly.type
_entity_poly.pdbx_seq_one_letter_code
_entity_poly.pdbx_strand_id
1 'polypeptide(L)'
;MSQDPTPPLTNERREALRSIPFAQAPSPSYIVHLDQLEANCQLLQSVAKRSGAKVLLALKGFACHSTFPVINRYLSGTTSSGLHEALLAHELFGKEVHVYSTGYKDAELQQLSRFAHSLVFNSAQQLARGIAQLPKENRPELGLRINPEYSAVETELYDPCSAASRLGTTRTALDRALSKLADNPLKHIDGLHFHALCEQDADALEHTANAFEAKFGDLIPGLKWLNFGGGHHITRPGYDIDRLCRTVQHFRERYDVDVYLEPGEAVALHTGVLVTTVLDLIEAGDQQIAILDTSATCHMPDVLEMPYRPNILDADQAGIQSHTYRLGGMSCLAGDVIGDYSFTEPLQIGQRIIFLD
;
A
#
# COMPACT_ATOMS: atom_id res chain seq x y z
N MET A 1 14.20 10.02 -16.33
CA MET A 1 13.47 8.80 -16.75
C MET A 1 13.52 7.90 -15.54
N SER A 2 12.44 7.80 -14.77
CA SER A 2 12.36 6.84 -13.67
C SER A 2 12.40 5.44 -14.28
N GLN A 3 13.35 4.62 -13.88
CA GLN A 3 13.33 3.21 -14.18
C GLN A 3 12.06 2.64 -13.52
N ASP A 4 11.28 1.91 -14.29
CA ASP A 4 10.14 1.14 -13.77
C ASP A 4 10.66 0.24 -12.63
N PRO A 5 10.23 0.44 -11.36
CA PRO A 5 10.71 -0.35 -10.24
C PRO A 5 10.23 -1.81 -10.30
N THR A 6 9.28 -2.11 -11.18
CA THR A 6 8.74 -3.45 -11.35
C THR A 6 9.69 -4.30 -12.20
N PRO A 7 10.30 -5.37 -11.66
CA PRO A 7 11.16 -6.23 -12.46
C PRO A 7 10.37 -6.82 -13.63
N PRO A 8 11.00 -6.95 -14.82
CA PRO A 8 10.32 -7.49 -15.98
C PRO A 8 9.79 -8.89 -15.68
N LEU A 9 8.56 -9.18 -16.14
CA LEU A 9 7.97 -10.50 -16.03
C LEU A 9 8.91 -11.58 -16.60
N THR A 10 9.03 -12.67 -15.85
CA THR A 10 9.74 -13.86 -16.36
C THR A 10 9.04 -14.43 -17.60
N ASN A 11 9.80 -15.08 -18.47
CA ASN A 11 9.22 -15.73 -19.67
C ASN A 11 8.14 -16.76 -19.27
N GLU A 12 8.35 -17.52 -18.21
CA GLU A 12 7.39 -18.49 -17.69
C GLU A 12 6.05 -17.82 -17.34
N ARG A 13 6.10 -16.67 -16.68
CA ARG A 13 4.90 -15.92 -16.32
C ARG A 13 4.20 -15.31 -17.52
N ARG A 14 4.96 -14.81 -18.52
CA ARG A 14 4.39 -14.33 -19.79
C ARG A 14 3.62 -15.45 -20.50
N GLU A 15 4.19 -16.65 -20.59
CA GLU A 15 3.54 -17.81 -21.17
C GLU A 15 2.27 -18.23 -20.40
N ALA A 16 2.33 -18.23 -19.07
CA ALA A 16 1.16 -18.51 -18.23
C ALA A 16 0.04 -17.50 -18.48
N LEU A 17 0.34 -16.21 -18.57
CA LEU A 17 -0.65 -15.17 -18.88
C LEU A 17 -1.23 -15.33 -20.29
N ARG A 18 -0.41 -15.66 -21.29
CA ARG A 18 -0.92 -15.90 -22.67
C ARG A 18 -1.90 -17.08 -22.75
N SER A 19 -1.84 -18.03 -21.81
CA SER A 19 -2.79 -19.15 -21.76
C SER A 19 -4.17 -18.76 -21.22
N ILE A 20 -4.34 -17.59 -20.61
CA ILE A 20 -5.61 -17.13 -20.06
C ILE A 20 -6.50 -16.59 -21.18
N PRO A 21 -7.78 -17.03 -21.28
CA PRO A 21 -8.69 -16.62 -22.35
C PRO A 21 -9.27 -15.22 -22.09
N PHE A 22 -8.43 -14.19 -22.08
CA PHE A 22 -8.84 -12.80 -21.81
C PHE A 22 -9.92 -12.27 -22.75
N ALA A 23 -10.07 -12.83 -23.94
CA ALA A 23 -11.14 -12.45 -24.87
C ALA A 23 -12.55 -12.68 -24.30
N GLN A 24 -12.69 -13.61 -23.34
CA GLN A 24 -13.97 -13.94 -22.69
C GLN A 24 -14.24 -13.09 -21.44
N ALA A 25 -13.23 -12.35 -20.95
CA ALA A 25 -13.40 -11.49 -19.79
C ALA A 25 -14.24 -10.26 -20.11
N PRO A 26 -15.03 -9.74 -19.17
CA PRO A 26 -15.60 -8.40 -19.28
C PRO A 26 -14.47 -7.36 -19.49
N SER A 27 -14.78 -6.26 -20.17
CA SER A 27 -13.83 -5.17 -20.40
C SER A 27 -14.52 -3.83 -20.17
N PRO A 28 -13.90 -2.88 -19.44
CA PRO A 28 -12.64 -3.08 -18.71
C PRO A 28 -12.83 -3.93 -17.44
N SER A 29 -11.83 -4.70 -17.06
CA SER A 29 -11.85 -5.42 -15.77
C SER A 29 -10.48 -5.75 -15.22
N TYR A 30 -10.35 -5.72 -13.90
CA TYR A 30 -9.23 -6.32 -13.20
C TYR A 30 -9.47 -7.82 -13.02
N ILE A 31 -8.50 -8.63 -13.37
CA ILE A 31 -8.52 -10.08 -13.16
C ILE A 31 -7.45 -10.42 -12.13
N VAL A 32 -7.87 -11.05 -11.03
CA VAL A 32 -6.95 -11.50 -9.97
C VAL A 32 -6.73 -13.00 -10.07
N HIS A 33 -5.46 -13.41 -10.09
CA HIS A 33 -5.05 -14.80 -10.09
C HIS A 33 -4.95 -15.30 -8.64
N LEU A 34 -5.94 -16.05 -8.18
CA LEU A 34 -6.06 -16.42 -6.76
C LEU A 34 -4.92 -17.29 -6.26
N ASP A 35 -4.39 -18.23 -7.07
CA ASP A 35 -3.27 -19.09 -6.64
C ASP A 35 -2.00 -18.25 -6.41
N GLN A 36 -1.75 -17.24 -7.25
CA GLN A 36 -0.61 -16.33 -7.05
C GLN A 36 -0.80 -15.45 -5.83
N LEU A 37 -2.02 -14.93 -5.62
CA LEU A 37 -2.36 -14.19 -4.41
C LEU A 37 -2.15 -15.04 -3.15
N GLU A 38 -2.57 -16.30 -3.20
CA GLU A 38 -2.36 -17.24 -2.10
C GLU A 38 -0.87 -17.50 -1.84
N ALA A 39 -0.05 -17.64 -2.89
CA ALA A 39 1.40 -17.81 -2.77
C ALA A 39 2.04 -16.59 -2.08
N ASN A 40 1.65 -15.36 -2.42
CA ASN A 40 2.10 -14.16 -1.73
C ASN A 40 1.69 -14.19 -0.24
N CYS A 41 0.45 -14.56 0.06
CA CYS A 41 -0.03 -14.68 1.44
C CYS A 41 0.72 -15.74 2.24
N GLN A 42 1.08 -16.88 1.62
CA GLN A 42 1.91 -17.92 2.24
C GLN A 42 3.31 -17.42 2.56
N LEU A 43 3.92 -16.64 1.65
CA LEU A 43 5.21 -15.99 1.89
C LEU A 43 5.13 -15.02 3.08
N LEU A 44 4.12 -14.15 3.12
CA LEU A 44 3.88 -13.22 4.23
C LEU A 44 3.65 -13.96 5.55
N GLN A 45 2.91 -15.07 5.54
CA GLN A 45 2.76 -15.92 6.73
C GLN A 45 4.09 -16.55 7.15
N SER A 46 4.96 -16.94 6.20
CA SER A 46 6.29 -17.46 6.54
C SER A 46 7.14 -16.40 7.24
N VAL A 47 7.08 -15.15 6.77
CA VAL A 47 7.73 -14.00 7.42
C VAL A 47 7.18 -13.82 8.84
N ALA A 48 5.87 -13.83 9.01
CA ALA A 48 5.22 -13.74 10.32
C ALA A 48 5.72 -14.83 11.29
N LYS A 49 5.75 -16.08 10.85
CA LYS A 49 6.23 -17.20 11.67
C LYS A 49 7.72 -17.10 12.03
N ARG A 50 8.56 -16.65 11.10
CA ARG A 50 10.02 -16.54 11.29
C ARG A 50 10.40 -15.38 12.18
N SER A 51 9.78 -14.22 11.99
CA SER A 51 10.07 -12.99 12.73
C SER A 51 9.27 -12.86 14.02
N GLY A 52 8.14 -13.55 14.12
CA GLY A 52 7.12 -13.36 15.15
C GLY A 52 6.26 -12.09 14.95
N ALA A 53 6.36 -11.42 13.81
CA ALA A 53 5.49 -10.29 13.49
C ALA A 53 4.05 -10.72 13.25
N LYS A 54 3.11 -9.80 13.48
CA LYS A 54 1.73 -9.89 12.99
C LYS A 54 1.63 -9.10 11.69
N VAL A 55 1.04 -9.70 10.65
CA VAL A 55 0.92 -9.08 9.33
C VAL A 55 -0.53 -8.71 9.08
N LEU A 56 -0.77 -7.45 8.72
CA LEU A 56 -2.08 -6.87 8.42
C LEU A 56 -2.17 -6.52 6.94
N LEU A 57 -3.33 -6.74 6.32
CA LEU A 57 -3.61 -6.22 4.98
C LEU A 57 -3.90 -4.73 5.04
N ALA A 58 -3.14 -3.90 4.35
CA ALA A 58 -3.43 -2.47 4.21
C ALA A 58 -4.47 -2.23 3.11
N LEU A 59 -5.70 -1.88 3.51
CA LEU A 59 -6.82 -1.74 2.58
C LEU A 59 -6.64 -0.57 1.60
N LYS A 60 -5.89 0.47 1.97
CA LYS A 60 -5.55 1.56 1.03
C LYS A 60 -4.82 1.07 -0.22
N GLY A 61 -4.02 0.00 -0.10
CA GLY A 61 -3.27 -0.57 -1.22
C GLY A 61 -4.03 -1.69 -1.93
N PHE A 62 -4.82 -2.49 -1.19
CA PHE A 62 -5.58 -3.57 -1.79
C PHE A 62 -6.85 -3.88 -0.99
N ALA A 63 -8.01 -3.48 -1.52
CA ALA A 63 -9.31 -3.65 -0.87
C ALA A 63 -10.29 -4.52 -1.69
N CYS A 64 -9.79 -5.40 -2.54
CA CYS A 64 -10.61 -6.32 -3.31
C CYS A 64 -11.26 -7.37 -2.40
N HIS A 65 -12.43 -7.04 -1.84
CA HIS A 65 -13.08 -7.83 -0.79
C HIS A 65 -13.44 -9.26 -1.23
N SER A 66 -13.67 -9.52 -2.51
CA SER A 66 -13.90 -10.87 -3.02
C SER A 66 -12.71 -11.82 -2.81
N THR A 67 -11.51 -11.28 -2.58
CA THR A 67 -10.30 -12.05 -2.26
C THR A 67 -10.06 -12.27 -0.77
N PHE A 68 -10.81 -11.60 0.10
CA PHE A 68 -10.66 -11.72 1.56
C PHE A 68 -10.74 -13.15 2.10
N PRO A 69 -11.60 -14.05 1.57
CA PRO A 69 -11.61 -15.45 2.00
C PRO A 69 -10.28 -16.18 1.79
N VAL A 70 -9.47 -15.77 0.83
CA VAL A 70 -8.11 -16.30 0.63
C VAL A 70 -7.15 -15.65 1.62
N ILE A 71 -7.10 -14.33 1.67
CA ILE A 71 -6.10 -13.56 2.43
C ILE A 71 -6.25 -13.81 3.93
N ASN A 72 -7.47 -13.83 4.46
CA ASN A 72 -7.69 -13.96 5.89
C ASN A 72 -7.25 -15.30 6.49
N ARG A 73 -7.01 -16.33 5.67
CA ARG A 73 -6.41 -17.59 6.14
C ARG A 73 -4.97 -17.41 6.63
N TYR A 74 -4.28 -16.40 6.15
CA TYR A 74 -2.85 -16.20 6.33
C TYR A 74 -2.48 -14.98 7.18
N LEU A 75 -3.22 -13.89 7.05
CA LEU A 75 -2.92 -12.62 7.72
C LEU A 75 -3.70 -12.48 9.04
N SER A 76 -3.17 -11.66 9.95
CA SER A 76 -3.72 -11.46 11.30
C SER A 76 -4.93 -10.54 11.34
N GLY A 77 -5.07 -9.66 10.36
CA GLY A 77 -6.13 -8.66 10.29
C GLY A 77 -5.90 -7.68 9.16
N THR A 78 -6.44 -6.49 9.32
CA THR A 78 -6.37 -5.40 8.36
C THR A 78 -5.92 -4.10 9.01
N THR A 79 -5.37 -3.18 8.21
CA THR A 79 -5.21 -1.78 8.60
C THR A 79 -5.98 -0.88 7.62
N SER A 80 -6.62 0.13 8.16
CA SER A 80 -7.60 0.99 7.49
C SER A 80 -7.21 2.46 7.63
N SER A 81 -7.43 3.24 6.57
CA SER A 81 -7.12 4.68 6.54
C SER A 81 -8.29 5.55 7.03
N GLY A 82 -9.41 4.95 7.42
CA GLY A 82 -10.59 5.62 7.92
C GLY A 82 -11.77 4.69 8.14
N LEU A 83 -12.93 5.29 8.49
CA LEU A 83 -14.12 4.56 8.89
C LEU A 83 -14.62 3.57 7.83
N HIS A 84 -14.66 3.96 6.56
CA HIS A 84 -15.27 3.12 5.51
C HIS A 84 -14.45 1.86 5.23
N GLU A 85 -13.12 1.97 5.19
CA GLU A 85 -12.24 0.80 5.09
C GLU A 85 -12.36 -0.08 6.35
N ALA A 86 -12.44 0.53 7.53
CA ALA A 86 -12.60 -0.20 8.79
C ALA A 86 -13.93 -0.97 8.87
N LEU A 87 -15.02 -0.40 8.36
CA LEU A 87 -16.32 -1.08 8.23
C LEU A 87 -16.23 -2.26 7.25
N LEU A 88 -15.62 -2.06 6.09
CA LEU A 88 -15.38 -3.13 5.12
C LEU A 88 -14.59 -4.30 5.75
N ALA A 89 -13.55 -3.97 6.51
CA ALA A 89 -12.74 -4.95 7.22
C ALA A 89 -13.54 -5.70 8.29
N HIS A 90 -14.28 -4.97 9.11
CA HIS A 90 -15.08 -5.53 10.19
C HIS A 90 -16.16 -6.48 9.67
N GLU A 91 -16.86 -6.07 8.62
CA GLU A 91 -17.98 -6.83 8.05
C GLU A 91 -17.53 -8.04 7.23
N LEU A 92 -16.43 -7.94 6.47
CA LEU A 92 -16.07 -8.94 5.47
C LEU A 92 -14.75 -9.68 5.73
N PHE A 93 -13.81 -9.09 6.49
CA PHE A 93 -12.55 -9.77 6.80
C PHE A 93 -12.61 -10.55 8.13
N GLY A 94 -13.17 -9.96 9.18
CA GLY A 94 -13.55 -10.65 10.42
C GLY A 94 -12.42 -11.00 11.40
N LYS A 95 -11.30 -10.28 11.34
CA LYS A 95 -10.14 -10.40 12.27
C LYS A 95 -9.82 -9.04 12.89
N GLU A 96 -8.56 -8.83 13.35
CA GLU A 96 -8.14 -7.56 13.93
C GLU A 96 -8.34 -6.41 12.92
N VAL A 97 -8.96 -5.31 13.36
CA VAL A 97 -9.15 -4.10 12.56
C VAL A 97 -8.35 -2.97 13.18
N HIS A 98 -7.25 -2.61 12.57
CA HIS A 98 -6.41 -1.48 12.97
C HIS A 98 -6.80 -0.26 12.14
N VAL A 99 -6.78 0.94 12.74
CA VAL A 99 -7.15 2.16 12.03
C VAL A 99 -6.15 3.26 12.32
N TYR A 100 -5.62 3.85 11.27
CA TYR A 100 -4.89 5.11 11.34
C TYR A 100 -5.57 6.13 10.43
N SER A 101 -5.79 7.34 10.94
CA SER A 101 -6.21 8.48 10.13
C SER A 101 -5.45 9.74 10.54
N THR A 102 -5.15 10.61 9.58
CA THR A 102 -4.55 11.92 9.83
C THR A 102 -5.47 12.83 10.65
N GLY A 103 -6.79 12.57 10.59
CA GLY A 103 -7.81 13.28 11.36
C GLY A 103 -9.06 12.44 11.51
N TYR A 104 -9.64 12.40 12.71
CA TYR A 104 -10.90 11.74 12.99
C TYR A 104 -11.98 12.77 13.27
N LYS A 105 -13.16 12.56 12.71
CA LYS A 105 -14.38 13.20 13.19
C LYS A 105 -14.87 12.51 14.46
N ASP A 106 -15.48 13.26 15.37
CA ASP A 106 -15.95 12.74 16.64
C ASP A 106 -16.94 11.57 16.48
N ALA A 107 -17.85 11.69 15.51
CA ALA A 107 -18.81 10.62 15.19
C ALA A 107 -18.14 9.35 14.64
N GLU A 108 -17.06 9.50 13.88
CA GLU A 108 -16.27 8.36 13.38
C GLU A 108 -15.54 7.64 14.51
N LEU A 109 -14.93 8.37 15.45
CA LEU A 109 -14.28 7.79 16.64
C LEU A 109 -15.26 6.97 17.47
N GLN A 110 -16.50 7.48 17.65
CA GLN A 110 -17.54 6.76 18.39
C GLN A 110 -17.97 5.45 17.70
N GLN A 111 -17.99 5.43 16.37
CA GLN A 111 -18.29 4.21 15.62
C GLN A 111 -17.12 3.23 15.67
N LEU A 112 -15.91 3.70 15.36
CA LEU A 112 -14.68 2.89 15.36
C LEU A 112 -14.42 2.28 16.73
N SER A 113 -14.68 2.99 17.83
CA SER A 113 -14.47 2.50 19.20
C SER A 113 -15.27 1.24 19.54
N ARG A 114 -16.28 0.87 18.75
CA ARG A 114 -17.14 -0.29 19.02
C ARG A 114 -16.56 -1.60 18.47
N PHE A 115 -15.67 -1.54 17.48
CA PHE A 115 -15.19 -2.73 16.78
C PHE A 115 -13.72 -2.70 16.42
N ALA A 116 -13.06 -1.53 16.38
CA ALA A 116 -11.64 -1.46 16.08
C ALA A 116 -10.82 -2.14 17.17
N HIS A 117 -9.78 -2.88 16.77
CA HIS A 117 -8.77 -3.43 17.67
C HIS A 117 -7.85 -2.33 18.19
N SER A 118 -7.36 -1.48 17.29
CA SER A 118 -6.53 -0.33 17.64
C SER A 118 -6.88 0.93 16.86
N LEU A 119 -6.67 2.09 17.50
CA LEU A 119 -6.80 3.42 16.92
C LEU A 119 -5.49 4.17 17.05
N VAL A 120 -4.90 4.55 15.92
CA VAL A 120 -3.62 5.28 15.89
C VAL A 120 -3.89 6.75 15.57
N PHE A 121 -3.42 7.63 16.44
CA PHE A 121 -3.58 9.08 16.33
C PHE A 121 -2.36 9.73 15.69
N ASN A 122 -2.57 10.83 14.98
CA ASN A 122 -1.53 11.51 14.22
C ASN A 122 -0.71 12.53 15.04
N SER A 123 -1.21 12.97 16.18
CA SER A 123 -0.52 13.94 17.07
C SER A 123 -0.93 13.77 18.53
N ALA A 124 -0.12 14.28 19.45
CA ALA A 124 -0.43 14.27 20.88
C ALA A 124 -1.74 15.01 21.22
N GLN A 125 -2.04 16.12 20.52
CA GLN A 125 -3.27 16.87 20.69
C GLN A 125 -4.49 16.07 20.23
N GLN A 126 -4.38 15.39 19.07
CA GLN A 126 -5.44 14.52 18.57
C GLN A 126 -5.67 13.34 19.52
N LEU A 127 -4.59 12.73 20.02
CA LEU A 127 -4.67 11.65 21.01
C LEU A 127 -5.37 12.12 22.31
N ALA A 128 -4.98 13.26 22.86
CA ALA A 128 -5.59 13.81 24.07
C ALA A 128 -7.10 14.08 23.88
N ARG A 129 -7.49 14.65 22.73
CA ARG A 129 -8.90 14.86 22.39
C ARG A 129 -9.66 13.55 22.20
N GLY A 130 -9.02 12.58 21.52
CA GLY A 130 -9.61 11.26 21.29
C GLY A 130 -9.87 10.49 22.58
N ILE A 131 -8.91 10.47 23.50
CA ILE A 131 -9.04 9.83 24.81
C ILE A 131 -10.28 10.35 25.57
N ALA A 132 -10.54 11.65 25.49
CA ALA A 132 -11.69 12.25 26.19
C ALA A 132 -13.05 11.81 25.62
N GLN A 133 -13.09 11.29 24.40
CA GLN A 133 -14.31 10.84 23.70
C GLN A 133 -14.51 9.34 23.68
N LEU A 134 -13.46 8.57 23.91
CA LEU A 134 -13.51 7.13 23.90
C LEU A 134 -14.11 6.57 25.20
N PRO A 135 -14.76 5.39 25.18
CA PRO A 135 -15.24 4.72 26.37
C PRO A 135 -14.07 4.43 27.32
N LYS A 136 -14.33 4.51 28.62
CA LYS A 136 -13.31 4.21 29.64
C LYS A 136 -13.00 2.71 29.75
N GLU A 137 -14.00 1.87 29.48
CA GLU A 137 -13.92 0.42 29.52
C GLU A 137 -14.07 -0.16 28.12
N ASN A 138 -13.41 -1.27 27.84
CA ASN A 138 -13.45 -1.98 26.55
C ASN A 138 -13.11 -1.06 25.35
N ARG A 139 -12.22 -0.08 25.54
CA ARG A 139 -11.74 0.77 24.48
C ARG A 139 -10.76 0.02 23.56
N PRO A 140 -10.65 0.41 22.28
CA PRO A 140 -9.55 -0.03 21.42
C PRO A 140 -8.19 0.29 22.04
N GLU A 141 -7.17 -0.45 21.67
CA GLU A 141 -5.79 -0.07 21.96
C GLU A 141 -5.44 1.24 21.25
N LEU A 142 -4.67 2.10 21.90
CA LEU A 142 -4.34 3.41 21.36
C LEU A 142 -2.88 3.48 20.93
N GLY A 143 -2.67 4.06 19.77
CA GLY A 143 -1.34 4.31 19.25
C GLY A 143 -1.11 5.76 18.87
N LEU A 144 0.16 6.12 18.76
CA LEU A 144 0.60 7.39 18.21
C LEU A 144 1.48 7.13 16.98
N ARG A 145 1.12 7.74 15.84
CA ARG A 145 2.00 7.75 14.69
C ARG A 145 3.11 8.78 14.88
N ILE A 146 4.33 8.30 14.75
CA ILE A 146 5.52 9.14 14.81
C ILE A 146 6.17 9.24 13.44
N ASN A 147 6.92 10.32 13.23
CA ASN A 147 7.77 10.52 12.06
C ASN A 147 9.23 10.31 12.48
N PRO A 148 9.90 9.25 12.00
CA PRO A 148 11.30 8.99 12.35
C PRO A 148 12.28 10.01 11.75
N GLU A 149 11.80 10.93 10.87
CA GLU A 149 12.61 11.93 10.18
C GLU A 149 13.78 11.27 9.41
N TYR A 150 13.51 10.15 8.83
CA TYR A 150 14.36 9.42 7.88
C TYR A 150 13.51 9.04 6.68
N SER A 151 14.00 9.33 5.49
CA SER A 151 13.37 8.93 4.24
C SER A 151 14.37 8.25 3.33
N ALA A 152 13.94 7.14 2.72
CA ALA A 152 14.61 6.48 1.60
C ALA A 152 13.86 6.73 0.28
N VAL A 153 12.74 7.50 0.31
CA VAL A 153 11.87 7.76 -0.84
C VAL A 153 12.40 8.97 -1.61
N GLU A 154 12.67 8.80 -2.90
CA GLU A 154 13.22 9.85 -3.76
C GLU A 154 12.15 10.88 -4.19
N THR A 155 10.90 10.46 -4.35
CA THR A 155 9.81 11.30 -4.82
C THR A 155 9.07 11.92 -3.65
N GLU A 156 9.14 13.25 -3.51
CA GLU A 156 8.55 13.99 -2.39
C GLU A 156 7.05 13.72 -2.20
N LEU A 157 6.29 13.53 -3.29
CA LEU A 157 4.85 13.21 -3.25
C LEU A 157 4.56 11.93 -2.45
N TYR A 158 5.46 10.96 -2.49
CA TYR A 158 5.34 9.65 -1.81
C TYR A 158 6.19 9.54 -0.55
N ASP A 159 6.89 10.61 -0.16
CA ASP A 159 7.69 10.65 1.07
C ASP A 159 6.85 11.02 2.30
N PRO A 160 6.45 10.05 3.14
CA PRO A 160 5.68 10.36 4.34
C PRO A 160 6.51 11.02 5.44
N CYS A 161 7.84 11.10 5.27
CA CYS A 161 8.79 11.67 6.24
C CYS A 161 9.43 12.97 5.77
N SER A 162 8.94 13.58 4.69
CA SER A 162 9.41 14.89 4.22
C SER A 162 9.28 15.97 5.31
N ALA A 163 10.07 17.04 5.20
CA ALA A 163 10.15 18.09 6.22
C ALA A 163 8.81 18.77 6.54
N ALA A 164 7.90 18.83 5.57
CA ALA A 164 6.55 19.40 5.72
C ALA A 164 5.44 18.34 5.80
N SER A 165 5.79 17.08 6.05
CA SER A 165 4.80 16.00 6.08
C SER A 165 3.77 16.22 7.19
N ARG A 166 2.48 16.01 6.82
CA ARG A 166 1.37 15.99 7.77
C ARG A 166 1.19 14.64 8.48
N LEU A 167 2.04 13.65 8.18
CA LEU A 167 1.90 12.25 8.59
C LEU A 167 2.79 11.93 9.79
N GLY A 168 2.17 11.77 10.95
CA GLY A 168 2.87 11.51 12.21
C GLY A 168 3.51 12.75 12.83
N THR A 169 4.03 12.62 14.03
CA THR A 169 4.68 13.69 14.78
C THR A 169 6.18 13.44 14.89
N THR A 170 7.00 14.45 14.63
CA THR A 170 8.45 14.41 14.89
C THR A 170 8.72 14.47 16.38
N ARG A 171 9.92 14.06 16.83
CA ARG A 171 10.29 14.12 18.25
C ARG A 171 10.15 15.54 18.81
N THR A 172 10.68 16.52 18.11
CA THR A 172 10.62 17.93 18.54
C THR A 172 9.17 18.45 18.62
N ALA A 173 8.32 18.07 17.65
CA ALA A 173 6.93 18.47 17.66
C ALA A 173 6.16 17.80 18.81
N LEU A 174 6.45 16.53 19.09
CA LEU A 174 5.87 15.79 20.20
C LEU A 174 6.22 16.46 21.55
N ASP A 175 7.49 16.69 21.83
CA ASP A 175 7.95 17.29 23.07
C ASP A 175 7.34 18.69 23.29
N ARG A 176 7.27 19.49 22.21
CA ARG A 176 6.59 20.80 22.23
C ARG A 176 5.10 20.70 22.51
N ALA A 177 4.45 19.67 21.97
CA ALA A 177 3.02 19.45 22.20
C ALA A 177 2.76 19.03 23.65
N LEU A 178 3.54 18.08 24.17
CA LEU A 178 3.41 17.59 25.54
C LEU A 178 3.65 18.71 26.57
N SER A 179 4.59 19.62 26.33
CA SER A 179 4.84 20.78 27.25
C SER A 179 3.68 21.75 27.37
N LYS A 180 2.71 21.72 26.44
CA LYS A 180 1.52 22.58 26.40
C LYS A 180 0.25 21.90 26.88
N LEU A 181 0.24 20.58 27.01
CA LEU A 181 -0.91 19.83 27.47
C LEU A 181 -0.92 19.76 29.01
N ALA A 182 -2.10 19.90 29.59
CA ALA A 182 -2.27 19.82 31.06
C ALA A 182 -1.99 18.43 31.61
N ASP A 183 -2.19 17.39 30.80
CA ASP A 183 -1.90 16.00 31.13
C ASP A 183 -1.15 15.33 29.97
N ASN A 184 -0.25 14.40 30.30
CA ASN A 184 0.50 13.64 29.30
C ASN A 184 -0.34 12.51 28.73
N PRO A 185 -0.82 12.59 27.46
CA PRO A 185 -1.66 11.56 26.87
C PRO A 185 -0.89 10.26 26.56
N LEU A 186 0.45 10.29 26.54
CA LEU A 186 1.27 9.10 26.25
C LEU A 186 1.13 8.01 27.31
N LYS A 187 0.71 8.34 28.53
CA LYS A 187 0.43 7.32 29.57
C LYS A 187 -0.73 6.39 29.22
N HIS A 188 -1.49 6.70 28.16
CA HIS A 188 -2.64 5.93 27.70
C HIS A 188 -2.42 5.16 26.41
N ILE A 189 -1.23 5.30 25.76
CA ILE A 189 -0.97 4.57 24.55
C ILE A 189 -0.53 3.14 24.84
N ASP A 190 -0.89 2.27 23.93
CA ASP A 190 -0.52 0.86 23.91
C ASP A 190 0.60 0.58 22.88
N GLY A 191 0.82 1.51 21.94
CA GLY A 191 1.84 1.32 20.92
C GLY A 191 2.26 2.59 20.16
N LEU A 192 3.33 2.44 19.37
CA LEU A 192 3.82 3.43 18.42
C LEU A 192 3.76 2.88 17.00
N HIS A 193 3.47 3.76 16.06
CA HIS A 193 3.37 3.44 14.64
C HIS A 193 4.23 4.38 13.82
N PHE A 194 4.95 3.87 12.85
CA PHE A 194 5.49 4.64 11.74
C PHE A 194 5.15 3.99 10.40
N HIS A 195 5.08 4.79 9.35
CA HIS A 195 4.98 4.34 7.97
C HIS A 195 5.77 5.35 7.12
N ALA A 196 6.96 4.93 6.69
CA ALA A 196 7.98 5.80 6.11
C ALA A 196 8.43 5.36 4.71
N LEU A 197 7.90 4.24 4.20
CA LEU A 197 8.36 3.61 2.97
C LEU A 197 7.29 3.68 1.88
N CYS A 198 7.75 3.69 0.63
CA CYS A 198 6.96 3.48 -0.56
C CYS A 198 7.82 2.70 -1.56
N GLU A 199 7.43 1.48 -1.92
CA GLU A 199 8.08 0.58 -2.88
C GLU A 199 9.57 0.29 -2.59
N GLN A 200 9.94 0.17 -1.32
CA GLN A 200 11.31 0.01 -0.86
C GLN A 200 11.67 -1.44 -0.53
N ASP A 201 12.96 -1.68 -0.27
CA ASP A 201 13.50 -2.96 0.19
C ASP A 201 13.70 -3.03 1.72
N ALA A 202 14.17 -4.16 2.22
CA ALA A 202 14.35 -4.43 3.65
C ALA A 202 15.41 -3.55 4.32
N ASP A 203 16.41 -3.08 3.57
CA ASP A 203 17.45 -2.17 4.07
C ASP A 203 16.89 -0.79 4.42
N ALA A 204 15.97 -0.28 3.60
CA ALA A 204 15.27 0.96 3.89
C ALA A 204 14.42 0.85 5.18
N LEU A 205 13.77 -0.31 5.41
CA LEU A 205 13.06 -0.55 6.68
C LEU A 205 14.03 -0.59 7.86
N GLU A 206 15.15 -1.31 7.77
CA GLU A 206 16.15 -1.40 8.83
C GLU A 206 16.69 -0.01 9.21
N HIS A 207 17.05 0.81 8.22
CA HIS A 207 17.52 2.19 8.46
C HIS A 207 16.44 3.06 9.11
N THR A 208 15.19 2.95 8.65
CA THR A 208 14.05 3.65 9.24
C THR A 208 13.82 3.23 10.70
N ALA A 209 13.86 1.92 10.97
CA ALA A 209 13.70 1.37 12.31
C ALA A 209 14.82 1.82 13.26
N ASN A 210 16.06 1.88 12.77
CA ASN A 210 17.19 2.42 13.55
C ASN A 210 17.00 3.92 13.85
N ALA A 211 16.54 4.73 12.90
CA ALA A 211 16.23 6.14 13.11
C ALA A 211 15.06 6.33 14.10
N PHE A 212 14.04 5.46 14.01
CA PHE A 212 12.95 5.41 14.98
C PHE A 212 13.46 5.11 16.39
N GLU A 213 14.26 4.06 16.56
CA GLU A 213 14.80 3.65 17.85
C GLU A 213 15.68 4.77 18.47
N ALA A 214 16.52 5.41 17.65
CA ALA A 214 17.39 6.50 18.11
C ALA A 214 16.61 7.71 18.65
N LYS A 215 15.44 8.02 18.07
CA LYS A 215 14.65 9.21 18.42
C LYS A 215 13.53 8.96 19.41
N PHE A 216 12.95 7.76 19.41
CA PHE A 216 11.75 7.42 20.17
C PHE A 216 11.93 6.18 21.06
N GLY A 217 13.13 5.57 21.11
CA GLY A 217 13.40 4.37 21.87
C GLY A 217 13.10 4.49 23.37
N ASP A 218 13.21 5.70 23.93
CA ASP A 218 12.86 6.02 25.32
C ASP A 218 11.36 5.92 25.62
N LEU A 219 10.51 5.95 24.58
CA LEU A 219 9.06 5.83 24.69
C LEU A 219 8.55 4.38 24.54
N ILE A 220 9.40 3.46 24.13
CA ILE A 220 8.99 2.07 23.87
C ILE A 220 8.77 1.24 25.14
N PRO A 221 9.58 1.37 26.21
CA PRO A 221 9.43 0.53 27.39
C PRO A 221 8.03 0.59 27.98
N GLY A 222 7.39 -0.59 28.12
CA GLY A 222 6.02 -0.72 28.67
C GLY A 222 4.89 -0.62 27.64
N LEU A 223 5.20 -0.39 26.36
CA LEU A 223 4.23 -0.53 25.27
C LEU A 223 3.93 -2.01 25.01
N LYS A 224 2.77 -2.29 24.42
CA LYS A 224 2.40 -3.63 23.98
C LYS A 224 2.91 -3.95 22.58
N TRP A 225 2.93 -2.94 21.71
CA TRP A 225 3.24 -3.15 20.30
C TRP A 225 3.92 -1.97 19.63
N LEU A 226 4.63 -2.30 18.56
CA LEU A 226 5.13 -1.38 17.54
C LEU A 226 4.54 -1.74 16.19
N ASN A 227 4.24 -0.76 15.36
CA ASN A 227 3.77 -0.96 14.01
C ASN A 227 4.72 -0.26 13.03
N PHE A 228 5.35 -1.04 12.19
CA PHE A 228 6.37 -0.55 11.24
C PHE A 228 5.76 -0.12 9.90
N GLY A 229 4.42 -0.15 9.78
CA GLY A 229 3.73 0.20 8.55
C GLY A 229 3.98 -0.77 7.42
N GLY A 230 3.83 -0.27 6.21
CA GLY A 230 4.05 -1.00 4.96
C GLY A 230 4.95 -0.20 4.01
N GLY A 231 4.72 -0.36 2.70
CA GLY A 231 5.46 0.36 1.66
C GLY A 231 6.79 -0.30 1.30
N HIS A 232 6.98 -1.56 1.68
CA HIS A 232 8.09 -2.38 1.23
C HIS A 232 7.60 -3.67 0.55
N HIS A 233 8.27 -4.05 -0.52
CA HIS A 233 7.85 -5.10 -1.43
C HIS A 233 8.26 -6.49 -0.96
N ILE A 234 7.75 -6.95 0.18
CA ILE A 234 8.13 -8.22 0.83
C ILE A 234 8.03 -9.42 -0.13
N THR A 235 7.06 -9.41 -1.03
CA THR A 235 6.79 -10.51 -1.96
C THR A 235 7.52 -10.39 -3.29
N ARG A 236 8.25 -9.28 -3.50
CA ARG A 236 9.06 -9.09 -4.70
C ARG A 236 10.23 -10.09 -4.75
N PRO A 237 10.51 -10.71 -5.90
CA PRO A 237 11.70 -11.54 -6.06
C PRO A 237 12.98 -10.79 -5.69
N GLY A 238 13.82 -11.40 -4.84
CA GLY A 238 15.08 -10.81 -4.39
C GLY A 238 14.97 -9.92 -3.14
N TYR A 239 13.79 -9.72 -2.56
CA TYR A 239 13.64 -9.01 -1.29
C TYR A 239 14.36 -9.76 -0.14
N ASP A 240 15.15 -9.04 0.67
CA ASP A 240 15.91 -9.63 1.79
C ASP A 240 15.02 -9.91 3.01
N ILE A 241 14.31 -11.06 2.96
CA ILE A 241 13.44 -11.53 4.04
C ILE A 241 14.22 -11.77 5.34
N ASP A 242 15.49 -12.22 5.26
CA ASP A 242 16.30 -12.49 6.45
C ASP A 242 16.61 -11.19 7.21
N ARG A 243 16.90 -10.10 6.49
CA ARG A 243 17.08 -8.77 7.07
C ARG A 243 15.81 -8.28 7.74
N LEU A 244 14.66 -8.38 7.06
CA LEU A 244 13.36 -8.05 7.66
C LEU A 244 13.12 -8.80 8.97
N CYS A 245 13.33 -10.12 8.95
CA CYS A 245 13.12 -10.94 10.15
C CYS A 245 14.05 -10.51 11.30
N ARG A 246 15.34 -10.26 11.03
CA ARG A 246 16.27 -9.77 12.05
C ARG A 246 15.87 -8.40 12.61
N THR A 247 15.44 -7.48 11.75
CA THR A 247 14.98 -6.15 12.20
C THR A 247 13.78 -6.28 13.15
N VAL A 248 12.78 -7.08 12.79
CA VAL A 248 11.61 -7.32 13.65
C VAL A 248 12.01 -7.99 14.97
N GLN A 249 12.83 -9.05 14.92
CA GLN A 249 13.27 -9.79 16.11
C GLN A 249 14.05 -8.90 17.08
N HIS A 250 14.90 -7.99 16.58
CA HIS A 250 15.63 -7.04 17.42
C HIS A 250 14.68 -6.25 18.35
N PHE A 251 13.60 -5.67 17.82
CA PHE A 251 12.67 -4.90 18.63
C PHE A 251 11.85 -5.77 19.58
N ARG A 252 11.41 -6.94 19.11
CA ARG A 252 10.65 -7.87 19.94
C ARG A 252 11.45 -8.36 21.15
N GLU A 253 12.70 -8.75 20.94
CA GLU A 253 13.56 -9.25 22.00
C GLU A 253 14.04 -8.15 22.95
N ARG A 254 14.34 -6.96 22.41
CA ARG A 254 14.86 -5.85 23.21
C ARG A 254 13.81 -5.20 24.11
N TYR A 255 12.58 -5.09 23.62
CA TYR A 255 11.53 -4.30 24.28
C TYR A 255 10.35 -5.13 24.76
N ASP A 256 10.32 -6.43 24.50
CA ASP A 256 9.20 -7.34 24.83
C ASP A 256 7.86 -6.84 24.27
N VAL A 257 7.84 -6.52 22.98
CA VAL A 257 6.67 -5.96 22.26
C VAL A 257 6.26 -6.83 21.08
N ASP A 258 4.98 -6.81 20.74
CA ASP A 258 4.52 -7.29 19.43
C ASP A 258 4.94 -6.30 18.34
N VAL A 259 5.25 -6.83 17.13
CA VAL A 259 5.53 -5.99 15.95
C VAL A 259 4.52 -6.28 14.86
N TYR A 260 3.91 -5.22 14.33
CA TYR A 260 2.99 -5.28 13.19
C TYR A 260 3.67 -4.81 11.91
N LEU A 261 3.31 -5.44 10.78
CA LEU A 261 3.65 -5.04 9.42
C LEU A 261 2.37 -4.86 8.63
N GLU A 262 2.30 -3.84 7.76
CA GLU A 262 1.10 -3.45 7.02
C GLU A 262 1.29 -3.50 5.49
N PRO A 263 1.64 -4.65 4.88
CA PRO A 263 1.70 -4.72 3.43
C PRO A 263 0.33 -4.48 2.79
N GLY A 264 0.28 -3.63 1.78
CA GLY A 264 -0.86 -3.45 0.90
C GLY A 264 -0.55 -4.04 -0.47
N GLU A 265 0.20 -3.31 -1.26
CA GLU A 265 0.66 -3.71 -2.60
C GLU A 265 1.39 -5.06 -2.59
N ALA A 266 2.29 -5.31 -1.64
CA ALA A 266 3.00 -6.57 -1.54
C ALA A 266 2.08 -7.81 -1.39
N VAL A 267 0.84 -7.66 -0.94
CA VAL A 267 -0.14 -8.76 -0.92
C VAL A 267 -0.58 -9.11 -2.34
N ALA A 268 -0.83 -8.10 -3.17
CA ALA A 268 -1.38 -8.24 -4.51
C ALA A 268 -0.32 -8.17 -5.63
N LEU A 269 0.93 -7.89 -5.29
CA LEU A 269 2.01 -7.71 -6.27
C LEU A 269 2.10 -8.90 -7.22
N HIS A 270 2.04 -8.62 -8.51
CA HIS A 270 2.07 -9.61 -9.57
C HIS A 270 0.92 -10.65 -9.54
N THR A 271 -0.20 -10.36 -8.94
CA THR A 271 -1.33 -11.29 -8.86
C THR A 271 -2.48 -10.97 -9.80
N GLY A 272 -2.41 -9.87 -10.54
CA GLY A 272 -3.50 -9.42 -11.38
C GLY A 272 -3.07 -8.82 -12.71
N VAL A 273 -4.07 -8.50 -13.51
CA VAL A 273 -3.92 -7.74 -14.75
C VAL A 273 -5.17 -6.87 -14.95
N LEU A 274 -5.04 -5.79 -15.73
CA LEU A 274 -6.17 -5.01 -16.21
C LEU A 274 -6.39 -5.32 -17.69
N VAL A 275 -7.56 -5.88 -17.99
CA VAL A 275 -8.01 -6.15 -19.38
C VAL A 275 -8.73 -4.93 -19.90
N THR A 276 -8.37 -4.50 -21.10
CA THR A 276 -9.01 -3.38 -21.79
C THR A 276 -9.24 -3.72 -23.27
N THR A 277 -10.10 -2.96 -23.94
CA THR A 277 -10.43 -3.14 -25.36
C THR A 277 -10.11 -1.88 -26.14
N VAL A 278 -9.55 -2.02 -27.32
CA VAL A 278 -9.40 -0.94 -28.31
C VAL A 278 -10.78 -0.61 -28.87
N LEU A 279 -11.24 0.62 -28.63
CA LEU A 279 -12.56 1.10 -29.10
C LEU A 279 -12.47 1.82 -30.44
N ASP A 280 -11.37 2.54 -30.66
CA ASP A 280 -11.18 3.31 -31.89
C ASP A 280 -9.69 3.51 -32.17
N LEU A 281 -9.36 3.79 -33.44
CA LEU A 281 -8.03 4.10 -33.94
C LEU A 281 -8.08 5.42 -34.71
N ILE A 282 -7.27 6.39 -34.27
CA ILE A 282 -7.28 7.77 -34.78
C ILE A 282 -5.86 8.14 -35.29
N GLU A 283 -5.81 8.85 -36.40
CA GLU A 283 -4.60 9.50 -36.88
C GLU A 283 -4.60 10.98 -36.50
N ALA A 284 -3.55 11.45 -35.83
CA ALA A 284 -3.37 12.84 -35.47
C ALA A 284 -1.97 13.33 -35.88
N GLY A 285 -1.87 13.90 -37.09
CA GLY A 285 -0.60 14.17 -37.71
C GLY A 285 0.14 12.87 -38.01
N ASP A 286 1.38 12.77 -37.53
CA ASP A 286 2.19 11.56 -37.69
C ASP A 286 1.98 10.53 -36.57
N GLN A 287 1.05 10.79 -35.66
CA GLN A 287 0.81 9.93 -34.48
C GLN A 287 -0.43 9.05 -34.67
N GLN A 288 -0.25 7.76 -34.41
CA GLN A 288 -1.36 6.81 -34.29
C GLN A 288 -1.84 6.79 -32.82
N ILE A 289 -3.15 6.88 -32.59
CA ILE A 289 -3.77 6.88 -31.28
C ILE A 289 -4.78 5.74 -31.20
N ALA A 290 -4.70 4.94 -30.14
CA ALA A 290 -5.71 3.95 -29.81
C ALA A 290 -6.52 4.41 -28.59
N ILE A 291 -7.83 4.51 -28.76
CA ILE A 291 -8.76 4.81 -27.67
C ILE A 291 -9.20 3.49 -27.01
N LEU A 292 -9.05 3.43 -25.70
CA LEU A 292 -9.34 2.26 -24.87
C LEU A 292 -10.61 2.49 -24.05
N ASP A 293 -11.28 1.41 -23.67
CA ASP A 293 -12.40 1.47 -22.71
C ASP A 293 -11.94 1.65 -21.24
N THR A 294 -10.65 1.70 -20.99
CA THR A 294 -10.05 2.17 -19.72
C THR A 294 -9.72 3.65 -19.77
N SER A 295 -9.47 4.23 -18.60
CA SER A 295 -9.02 5.61 -18.44
C SER A 295 -7.92 5.64 -17.38
N ALA A 296 -6.86 6.41 -17.62
CA ALA A 296 -5.83 6.63 -16.63
C ALA A 296 -6.40 7.22 -15.33
N THR A 297 -7.37 8.17 -15.46
CA THR A 297 -8.00 8.80 -14.29
C THR A 297 -8.77 7.84 -13.39
N CYS A 298 -9.34 6.77 -13.94
CA CYS A 298 -10.22 5.85 -13.20
C CYS A 298 -9.56 4.53 -12.82
N HIS A 299 -8.65 4.03 -13.66
CA HIS A 299 -8.10 2.69 -13.52
C HIS A 299 -6.62 2.66 -13.11
N MET A 300 -5.87 3.72 -13.41
CA MET A 300 -4.44 3.83 -13.12
C MET A 300 -4.02 5.29 -12.89
N PRO A 301 -4.54 5.95 -11.84
CA PRO A 301 -4.30 7.38 -11.60
C PRO A 301 -2.84 7.74 -11.41
N ASP A 302 -2.01 6.83 -10.94
CA ASP A 302 -0.57 7.02 -10.76
C ASP A 302 0.14 7.34 -12.08
N VAL A 303 -0.39 6.89 -13.22
CA VAL A 303 0.10 7.28 -14.55
C VAL A 303 0.07 8.80 -14.76
N LEU A 304 -0.90 9.49 -14.16
CA LEU A 304 -1.06 10.95 -14.27
C LEU A 304 -0.36 11.72 -13.13
N GLU A 305 -0.27 11.11 -11.95
CA GLU A 305 0.29 11.75 -10.75
C GLU A 305 1.79 11.54 -10.63
N MET A 306 2.26 10.42 -11.12
CA MET A 306 3.68 10.05 -11.22
C MET A 306 4.04 9.73 -12.66
N PRO A 307 5.26 10.03 -13.13
CA PRO A 307 5.73 9.56 -14.42
C PRO A 307 5.97 8.04 -14.40
N TYR A 308 4.91 7.31 -14.31
CA TYR A 308 4.83 5.86 -14.30
C TYR A 308 4.21 5.38 -15.60
N ARG A 309 4.67 4.23 -16.08
CA ARG A 309 4.18 3.62 -17.31
C ARG A 309 3.98 2.13 -17.11
N PRO A 310 2.70 1.66 -17.05
CA PRO A 310 2.40 0.27 -16.84
C PRO A 310 2.90 -0.60 -17.99
N ASN A 311 3.42 -1.78 -17.69
CA ASN A 311 3.80 -2.75 -18.68
C ASN A 311 2.58 -3.37 -19.36
N ILE A 312 2.71 -3.74 -20.63
CA ILE A 312 1.65 -4.40 -21.41
C ILE A 312 2.17 -5.76 -21.89
N LEU A 313 1.33 -6.78 -21.80
CA LEU A 313 1.63 -8.10 -22.34
C LEU A 313 1.80 -7.99 -23.86
N ASP A 314 2.94 -8.46 -24.38
CA ASP A 314 3.31 -8.46 -25.79
C ASP A 314 3.47 -7.07 -26.45
N ALA A 315 3.61 -6.02 -25.64
CA ALA A 315 4.02 -4.70 -26.12
C ALA A 315 5.38 -4.29 -25.56
N ASP A 316 5.95 -3.24 -26.12
CA ASP A 316 7.23 -2.67 -25.74
C ASP A 316 7.18 -1.13 -25.71
N GLN A 317 8.29 -0.51 -25.40
CA GLN A 317 8.44 0.94 -25.47
C GLN A 317 8.23 1.45 -26.89
N ALA A 318 7.79 2.69 -27.03
CA ALA A 318 7.59 3.32 -28.31
C ALA A 318 8.83 3.19 -29.21
N GLY A 319 8.62 2.78 -30.45
CA GLY A 319 9.67 2.66 -31.47
C GLY A 319 10.54 1.40 -31.39
N ILE A 320 10.32 0.50 -30.43
CA ILE A 320 11.06 -0.78 -30.36
C ILE A 320 10.47 -1.79 -31.33
N GLN A 321 9.14 -1.88 -31.41
CA GLN A 321 8.44 -2.75 -32.37
C GLN A 321 7.87 -1.94 -33.55
N SER A 322 7.27 -2.64 -34.52
CA SER A 322 6.94 -2.08 -35.84
C SER A 322 5.85 -1.00 -35.82
N HIS A 323 4.89 -1.09 -34.86
CA HIS A 323 3.71 -0.25 -34.85
C HIS A 323 3.60 0.49 -33.50
N THR A 324 3.76 1.81 -33.52
CA THR A 324 3.70 2.64 -32.30
C THR A 324 2.36 3.35 -32.20
N TYR A 325 1.72 3.26 -31.02
CA TYR A 325 0.47 3.93 -30.70
C TYR A 325 0.59 4.70 -29.39
N ARG A 326 -0.06 5.85 -29.34
CA ARG A 326 -0.45 6.48 -28.08
C ARG A 326 -1.74 5.84 -27.58
N LEU A 327 -1.74 5.33 -26.36
CA LEU A 327 -2.92 4.76 -25.72
C LEU A 327 -3.61 5.84 -24.89
N GLY A 328 -4.86 6.13 -25.18
CA GLY A 328 -5.68 7.10 -24.49
C GLY A 328 -6.97 6.51 -23.96
N GLY A 329 -7.49 7.10 -22.89
CA GLY A 329 -8.76 6.72 -22.32
C GLY A 329 -9.96 7.38 -23.01
N MET A 330 -11.16 7.00 -22.57
CA MET A 330 -12.42 7.48 -23.13
C MET A 330 -13.01 8.69 -22.40
N SER A 331 -12.31 9.27 -21.41
CA SER A 331 -12.80 10.43 -20.68
C SER A 331 -12.65 11.73 -21.48
N CYS A 332 -13.37 12.78 -21.08
CA CYS A 332 -13.27 14.10 -21.70
C CYS A 332 -12.02 14.90 -21.26
N LEU A 333 -11.16 14.34 -20.41
CA LEU A 333 -9.91 14.99 -20.01
C LEU A 333 -8.86 14.85 -21.14
N ALA A 334 -8.37 15.96 -21.68
CA ALA A 334 -7.35 15.95 -22.74
C ALA A 334 -6.06 15.21 -22.31
N GLY A 335 -5.74 15.20 -21.02
CA GLY A 335 -4.61 14.50 -20.43
C GLY A 335 -4.86 13.03 -20.05
N ASP A 336 -6.00 12.45 -20.44
CA ASP A 336 -6.30 11.03 -20.19
C ASP A 336 -5.50 10.14 -21.17
N VAL A 337 -4.19 10.14 -20.99
CA VAL A 337 -3.21 9.44 -21.81
C VAL A 337 -2.45 8.46 -20.90
N ILE A 338 -2.43 7.20 -21.30
CA ILE A 338 -1.75 6.13 -20.56
C ILE A 338 -0.25 6.11 -20.91
N GLY A 339 0.07 6.22 -22.18
CA GLY A 339 1.46 6.26 -22.67
C GLY A 339 1.61 5.87 -24.13
N ASP A 340 2.85 5.90 -24.62
CA ASP A 340 3.20 5.50 -25.96
C ASP A 340 3.84 4.10 -25.93
N TYR A 341 3.30 3.18 -26.74
CA TYR A 341 3.70 1.77 -26.79
C TYR A 341 3.88 1.30 -28.21
N SER A 342 4.70 0.28 -28.40
CA SER A 342 4.86 -0.37 -29.70
C SER A 342 4.43 -1.84 -29.67
N PHE A 343 3.91 -2.30 -30.80
CA PHE A 343 3.37 -3.64 -31.01
C PHE A 343 3.98 -4.26 -32.27
N THR A 344 4.11 -5.58 -32.30
CA THR A 344 4.62 -6.31 -33.47
C THR A 344 3.65 -6.20 -34.64
N GLU A 345 2.34 -6.31 -34.39
CA GLU A 345 1.27 -6.22 -35.36
C GLU A 345 0.44 -4.94 -35.13
N PRO A 346 -0.20 -4.40 -36.20
CA PRO A 346 -1.09 -3.26 -36.05
C PRO A 346 -2.26 -3.59 -35.13
N LEU A 347 -2.62 -2.64 -34.22
CA LEU A 347 -3.79 -2.78 -33.38
C LEU A 347 -5.07 -2.78 -34.23
N GLN A 348 -6.10 -3.48 -33.74
CA GLN A 348 -7.41 -3.58 -34.34
C GLN A 348 -8.50 -3.17 -33.35
N ILE A 349 -9.58 -2.55 -33.85
CA ILE A 349 -10.78 -2.28 -33.04
C ILE A 349 -11.35 -3.62 -32.51
N GLY A 350 -11.65 -3.66 -31.23
CA GLY A 350 -12.09 -4.88 -30.52
C GLY A 350 -10.95 -5.73 -29.95
N GLN A 351 -9.68 -5.43 -30.29
CA GLN A 351 -8.54 -6.15 -29.73
C GLN A 351 -8.42 -5.91 -28.23
N ARG A 352 -8.05 -6.97 -27.50
CA ARG A 352 -7.73 -6.88 -26.06
C ARG A 352 -6.30 -6.44 -25.86
N ILE A 353 -6.10 -5.51 -24.93
CA ILE A 353 -4.80 -5.12 -24.40
C ILE A 353 -4.79 -5.50 -22.92
N ILE A 354 -3.68 -6.05 -22.44
CA ILE A 354 -3.54 -6.58 -21.09
C ILE A 354 -2.45 -5.77 -20.39
N PHE A 355 -2.83 -4.86 -19.50
CA PHE A 355 -1.91 -4.17 -18.62
C PHE A 355 -1.49 -5.10 -17.49
N LEU A 356 -0.20 -5.10 -17.23
CA LEU A 356 0.45 -5.82 -16.13
C LEU A 356 0.60 -4.89 -14.93
N ASP A 357 1.07 -5.42 -13.80
CA ASP A 357 1.33 -4.62 -12.59
C ASP A 357 2.14 -3.37 -12.87
#